data_d2b2ff0cf564d05e4e82c856644fbb0a
#
_entry.id   d2b2ff0cf564d05e4e82c856644fbb0a
#
_cell.length_a   1.000
_cell.length_b   1.000
_cell.length_c   1.000
_cell.angle_alpha   90.00
_cell.angle_beta   90.00
_cell.angle_gamma   90.00
#
_symmetry.space_group_name_H-M   'P 1'
#
loop_
_entity.id
_entity.type
_entity.pdbx_description
1 polymer ?
#
loop_
_entity_poly.entity_id
_entity_poly.type
_entity_poly.pdbx_seq_one_letter_code
_entity_poly.pdbx_strand_id
1 'polypeptide(L)'
;MHHINWATKLLAAAAWFATAVTSPLQAQTTNLTIMVFQGMQNLPLLAAQSQGFFAKRGLKVDVRIAPDSDELREGLAHGRYQIVHAGVDNAVAMAEVAKIDIAIVMGGDNGFNRLIVQPEIKTYADLRGKTVIVDAPDTAFAFLMYEMLRKNGLNKSDYEVRPVGASFRRLDAMLKDKSAAAAMLNMPFTLRAAAEGLGDLGSAVEALGPYQGTGAFVLRQWAAGNSDVLVRYMQAYIEGLRWGVDPKNRADATKLYIDALKLNEAMATRTLAIASHPTDGLTRDARLDPDGFKNVLGLRANVMKQWAGSAPAPAKYLDGSYYTKALAGL
;
A
#
# COMPACT_ATOMS: atom_id res chain seq x y z
N MET A 1 45.20 93.35 13.19
CA MET A 1 45.77 92.29 14.03
C MET A 1 44.63 91.38 14.48
N HIS A 2 44.32 90.31 13.77
CA HIS A 2 43.53 89.24 14.28
C HIS A 2 43.82 87.97 13.41
N HIS A 3 44.43 87.02 14.06
CA HIS A 3 44.73 85.73 13.48
C HIS A 3 43.47 84.82 13.56
N ILE A 4 42.99 84.29 12.44
CA ILE A 4 41.94 83.30 12.37
C ILE A 4 42.58 81.90 12.14
N ASN A 5 42.38 81.07 13.13
CA ASN A 5 42.89 79.69 13.17
C ASN A 5 41.83 78.74 12.54
N TRP A 6 42.19 78.06 11.48
CA TRP A 6 41.31 77.09 10.83
C TRP A 6 41.62 75.67 11.34
N ALA A 7 40.72 75.16 12.20
CA ALA A 7 40.79 73.75 12.62
C ALA A 7 40.08 72.89 11.62
N THR A 8 40.83 72.00 10.99
CA THR A 8 40.38 70.98 10.08
C THR A 8 39.62 69.86 10.81
N LYS A 9 38.31 69.68 10.53
CA LYS A 9 37.52 68.56 11.02
C LYS A 9 37.68 67.36 10.04
N LEU A 10 38.36 66.30 10.49
CA LEU A 10 38.36 64.99 9.87
C LEU A 10 37.06 64.26 10.17
N LEU A 11 36.22 64.02 9.17
CA LEU A 11 35.07 63.15 9.23
C LEU A 11 35.54 61.70 8.95
N ALA A 12 35.53 60.88 10.00
CA ALA A 12 35.71 59.44 9.89
C ALA A 12 34.36 58.80 9.47
N ALA A 13 34.27 58.36 8.23
CA ALA A 13 33.15 57.55 7.74
C ALA A 13 33.35 56.10 8.21
N ALA A 14 32.56 55.69 9.22
CA ALA A 14 32.49 54.28 9.62
C ALA A 14 31.62 53.54 8.63
N ALA A 15 32.23 52.72 7.78
CA ALA A 15 31.53 51.76 6.88
C ALA A 15 31.02 50.59 7.72
N TRP A 16 29.71 50.52 7.94
CA TRP A 16 29.05 49.34 8.50
C TRP A 16 28.94 48.28 7.41
N PHE A 17 29.79 47.27 7.47
CA PHE A 17 29.58 46.02 6.72
C PHE A 17 28.44 45.23 7.40
N ALA A 18 27.23 45.32 6.87
CA ALA A 18 26.15 44.42 7.23
C ALA A 18 26.47 43.05 6.64
N THR A 19 27.05 42.14 7.42
CA THR A 19 27.10 40.72 7.10
C THR A 19 25.68 40.20 7.13
N ALA A 20 25.08 40.00 5.95
CA ALA A 20 23.84 39.29 5.81
C ALA A 20 24.08 37.82 6.25
N VAL A 21 23.73 37.49 7.47
CA VAL A 21 23.64 36.11 7.95
C VAL A 21 22.47 35.49 7.19
N THR A 22 22.79 34.82 6.07
CA THR A 22 21.82 33.94 5.41
C THR A 22 21.58 32.76 6.34
N SER A 23 20.57 32.83 7.18
CA SER A 23 20.04 31.69 7.91
C SER A 23 19.70 30.65 6.84
N PRO A 24 20.18 29.40 6.96
CA PRO A 24 19.75 28.36 6.05
C PRO A 24 18.22 28.28 6.14
N LEU A 25 17.56 28.46 5.01
CA LEU A 25 16.11 28.28 4.91
C LEU A 25 15.83 26.84 5.34
N GLN A 26 15.40 26.66 6.57
CA GLN A 26 15.09 25.35 7.11
C GLN A 26 13.94 24.82 6.26
N ALA A 27 14.22 23.90 5.37
CA ALA A 27 13.22 23.32 4.46
C ALA A 27 12.04 22.83 5.31
N GLN A 28 10.88 23.46 5.13
CA GLN A 28 9.70 23.17 5.93
C GLN A 28 9.33 21.70 5.74
N THR A 29 9.34 20.91 6.83
CA THR A 29 8.99 19.51 6.80
C THR A 29 7.52 19.34 6.36
N THR A 30 7.29 18.58 5.31
CA THR A 30 5.94 18.29 4.82
C THR A 30 5.36 17.10 5.57
N ASN A 31 4.20 17.27 6.20
CA ASN A 31 3.48 16.19 6.86
C ASN A 31 2.61 15.45 5.84
N LEU A 32 2.66 14.11 5.89
CA LEU A 32 1.83 13.23 5.07
C LEU A 32 1.15 12.20 5.96
N THR A 33 -0.13 11.97 5.75
CA THR A 33 -0.85 10.82 6.32
C THR A 33 -1.08 9.78 5.24
N ILE A 34 -0.61 8.57 5.50
CA ILE A 34 -0.67 7.44 4.57
C ILE A 34 -1.61 6.40 5.16
N MET A 35 -2.58 5.93 4.37
CA MET A 35 -3.47 4.85 4.79
C MET A 35 -3.04 3.53 4.14
N VAL A 36 -2.94 2.48 4.95
CA VAL A 36 -2.54 1.13 4.51
C VAL A 36 -3.37 0.06 5.20
N PHE A 37 -3.48 -1.12 4.60
CA PHE A 37 -3.88 -2.31 5.34
C PHE A 37 -2.67 -2.94 6.03
N GLN A 38 -2.88 -3.52 7.21
CA GLN A 38 -1.83 -4.25 7.91
C GLN A 38 -1.40 -5.49 7.12
N GLY A 39 -0.08 -5.67 6.95
CA GLY A 39 0.46 -6.83 6.25
C GLY A 39 1.94 -6.72 5.91
N MET A 40 2.45 -7.76 5.29
CA MET A 40 3.83 -7.90 4.85
C MET A 40 4.24 -6.81 3.85
N GLN A 41 3.31 -6.34 3.04
CA GLN A 41 3.51 -5.29 2.02
C GLN A 41 3.95 -3.94 2.58
N ASN A 42 3.89 -3.75 3.90
CA ASN A 42 4.29 -2.49 4.54
C ASN A 42 5.79 -2.41 4.85
N LEU A 43 6.59 -3.44 4.55
CA LEU A 43 8.04 -3.42 4.78
C LEU A 43 8.73 -2.16 4.23
N PRO A 44 8.42 -1.69 3.00
CA PRO A 44 9.04 -0.48 2.46
C PRO A 44 8.79 0.76 3.32
N LEU A 45 7.56 0.93 3.82
CA LEU A 45 7.18 2.04 4.70
C LEU A 45 7.89 1.95 6.05
N LEU A 46 7.87 0.77 6.66
CA LEU A 46 8.53 0.53 7.95
C LEU A 46 10.03 0.78 7.86
N ALA A 47 10.67 0.29 6.80
CA ALA A 47 12.08 0.51 6.54
C ALA A 47 12.39 2.00 6.28
N ALA A 48 11.59 2.66 5.44
CA ALA A 48 11.79 4.08 5.15
C ALA A 48 11.65 4.98 6.39
N GLN A 49 10.73 4.64 7.30
CA GLN A 49 10.61 5.32 8.59
C GLN A 49 11.81 5.03 9.50
N SER A 50 12.13 3.75 9.70
CA SER A 50 13.21 3.29 10.58
C SER A 50 14.59 3.84 10.14
N GLN A 51 14.87 3.87 8.84
CA GLN A 51 16.14 4.33 8.27
C GLN A 51 16.18 5.84 8.01
N GLY A 52 15.10 6.56 8.32
CA GLY A 52 15.01 8.00 8.15
C GLY A 52 14.98 8.47 6.69
N PHE A 53 14.62 7.60 5.72
CA PHE A 53 14.59 7.98 4.30
C PHE A 53 13.54 9.03 4.00
N PHE A 54 12.41 9.05 4.71
CA PHE A 54 11.44 10.13 4.64
C PHE A 54 12.00 11.44 5.20
N ALA A 55 12.61 11.38 6.38
CA ALA A 55 13.17 12.58 7.03
C ALA A 55 14.29 13.23 6.21
N LYS A 56 15.18 12.44 5.59
CA LYS A 56 16.21 12.91 4.65
C LYS A 56 15.65 13.69 3.46
N ARG A 57 14.37 13.46 3.12
CA ARG A 57 13.65 14.15 2.05
C ARG A 57 12.68 15.21 2.54
N GLY A 58 12.80 15.65 3.81
CA GLY A 58 11.95 16.67 4.40
C GLY A 58 10.48 16.23 4.54
N LEU A 59 10.24 14.93 4.72
CA LEU A 59 8.91 14.37 4.90
C LEU A 59 8.75 13.79 6.31
N LYS A 60 7.61 14.08 6.95
CA LYS A 60 7.14 13.42 8.15
C LYS A 60 5.91 12.59 7.78
N VAL A 61 6.03 11.29 7.83
CA VAL A 61 4.99 10.34 7.40
C VAL A 61 4.32 9.71 8.62
N ASP A 62 2.99 9.87 8.70
CA ASP A 62 2.13 9.20 9.68
C ASP A 62 1.38 8.06 8.95
N VAL A 63 1.64 6.82 9.35
CA VAL A 63 1.02 5.64 8.74
C VAL A 63 -0.18 5.20 9.58
N ARG A 64 -1.35 5.14 8.94
CA ARG A 64 -2.61 4.71 9.52
C ARG A 64 -3.02 3.34 8.99
N ILE A 65 -3.57 2.50 9.86
CA ILE A 65 -4.07 1.18 9.48
C ILE A 65 -5.57 1.26 9.22
N ALA A 66 -5.97 0.87 8.02
CA ALA A 66 -7.37 0.82 7.62
C ALA A 66 -8.11 -0.33 8.33
N PRO A 67 -9.28 -0.07 8.91
CA PRO A 67 -10.13 -1.11 9.47
C PRO A 67 -10.87 -1.91 8.37
N ASP A 68 -11.16 -1.27 7.25
CA ASP A 68 -11.87 -1.79 6.08
C ASP A 68 -11.65 -0.89 4.85
N SER A 69 -12.17 -1.31 3.70
CA SER A 69 -12.02 -0.58 2.44
C SER A 69 -12.90 0.66 2.34
N ASP A 70 -13.99 0.74 3.09
CA ASP A 70 -14.90 1.89 3.06
C ASP A 70 -14.23 3.10 3.72
N GLU A 71 -13.70 2.95 4.94
CA GLU A 71 -12.94 3.99 5.62
C GLU A 71 -11.72 4.46 4.78
N LEU A 72 -11.03 3.51 4.13
CA LEU A 72 -9.89 3.82 3.29
C LEU A 72 -10.30 4.70 2.09
N ARG A 73 -11.38 4.31 1.37
CA ARG A 73 -11.88 5.02 0.18
C ARG A 73 -12.45 6.39 0.54
N GLU A 74 -13.28 6.46 1.58
CA GLU A 74 -13.88 7.72 2.06
C GLU A 74 -12.82 8.69 2.57
N GLY A 75 -11.85 8.20 3.33
CA GLY A 75 -10.78 9.03 3.86
C GLY A 75 -9.92 9.67 2.79
N LEU A 76 -9.58 8.90 1.73
CA LEU A 76 -8.87 9.47 0.59
C LEU A 76 -9.73 10.48 -0.18
N ALA A 77 -11.00 10.15 -0.44
CA ALA A 77 -11.92 11.05 -1.16
C ALA A 77 -12.09 12.40 -0.48
N HIS A 78 -12.08 12.43 0.85
CA HIS A 78 -12.19 13.65 1.66
C HIS A 78 -10.82 14.28 2.02
N GLY A 79 -9.70 13.78 1.48
CA GLY A 79 -8.36 14.32 1.71
C GLY A 79 -7.81 14.09 3.13
N ARG A 80 -8.43 13.21 3.93
CA ARG A 80 -7.90 12.81 5.25
C ARG A 80 -6.56 12.10 5.15
N TYR A 81 -6.31 11.46 4.03
CA TYR A 81 -5.06 10.78 3.65
C TYR A 81 -4.60 11.32 2.31
N GLN A 82 -3.29 11.50 2.15
CA GLN A 82 -2.72 11.98 0.90
C GLN A 82 -2.39 10.85 -0.06
N ILE A 83 -1.94 9.73 0.49
CA ILE A 83 -1.53 8.54 -0.28
C ILE A 83 -2.14 7.30 0.38
N VAL A 84 -2.60 6.38 -0.43
CA VAL A 84 -3.09 5.07 0.03
C VAL A 84 -2.26 3.97 -0.61
N HIS A 85 -1.82 2.99 0.19
CA HIS A 85 -1.29 1.71 -0.30
C HIS A 85 -2.28 0.59 0.02
N ALA A 86 -2.96 0.12 -0.99
CA ALA A 86 -3.96 -0.93 -0.88
C ALA A 86 -4.13 -1.68 -2.19
N GLY A 87 -5.01 -2.67 -2.22
CA GLY A 87 -5.42 -3.31 -3.47
C GLY A 87 -5.87 -2.26 -4.48
N VAL A 88 -5.25 -2.25 -5.67
CA VAL A 88 -5.47 -1.21 -6.69
C VAL A 88 -6.92 -1.19 -7.21
N ASP A 89 -7.67 -2.26 -6.98
CA ASP A 89 -9.11 -2.30 -7.28
C ASP A 89 -9.90 -1.25 -6.47
N ASN A 90 -9.43 -0.83 -5.28
CA ASN A 90 -10.03 0.27 -4.54
C ASN A 90 -9.97 1.58 -5.33
N ALA A 91 -8.85 1.86 -6.00
CA ALA A 91 -8.73 3.02 -6.89
C ALA A 91 -9.71 2.92 -8.07
N VAL A 92 -9.84 1.73 -8.67
CA VAL A 92 -10.83 1.49 -9.74
C VAL A 92 -12.25 1.69 -9.22
N ALA A 93 -12.58 1.18 -8.03
CA ALA A 93 -13.90 1.40 -7.41
C ALA A 93 -14.19 2.88 -7.17
N MET A 94 -13.22 3.64 -6.66
CA MET A 94 -13.35 5.09 -6.46
C MET A 94 -13.63 5.81 -7.78
N ALA A 95 -12.89 5.48 -8.84
CA ALA A 95 -13.08 6.10 -10.15
C ALA A 95 -14.42 5.73 -10.80
N GLU A 96 -14.80 4.44 -10.73
CA GLU A 96 -15.97 3.94 -11.48
C GLU A 96 -17.29 4.06 -10.73
N VAL A 97 -17.29 3.88 -9.42
CA VAL A 97 -18.50 3.91 -8.60
C VAL A 97 -18.70 5.28 -7.98
N ALA A 98 -17.70 5.79 -7.28
CA ALA A 98 -17.77 7.07 -6.59
C ALA A 98 -17.48 8.28 -7.50
N LYS A 99 -17.01 8.06 -8.76
CA LYS A 99 -16.63 9.11 -9.72
C LYS A 99 -15.54 10.06 -9.19
N ILE A 100 -14.65 9.54 -8.37
CA ILE A 100 -13.51 10.28 -7.81
C ILE A 100 -12.33 10.20 -8.78
N ASP A 101 -11.73 11.34 -9.08
CA ASP A 101 -10.57 11.42 -9.97
C ASP A 101 -9.28 11.01 -9.23
N ILE A 102 -8.89 9.74 -9.40
CA ILE A 102 -7.71 9.12 -8.79
C ILE A 102 -6.64 8.78 -9.82
N ALA A 103 -5.41 8.60 -9.37
CA ALA A 103 -4.34 7.97 -10.12
C ALA A 103 -3.64 6.90 -9.29
N ILE A 104 -3.44 5.71 -9.86
CA ILE A 104 -2.50 4.72 -9.38
C ILE A 104 -1.13 5.16 -9.91
N VAL A 105 -0.21 5.44 -8.98
CA VAL A 105 1.08 6.06 -9.31
C VAL A 105 2.27 5.12 -9.16
N MET A 106 2.08 3.98 -8.48
CA MET A 106 3.13 3.00 -8.22
C MET A 106 2.50 1.62 -7.95
N GLY A 107 3.20 0.54 -8.25
CA GLY A 107 2.85 -0.81 -7.87
C GLY A 107 3.26 -1.14 -6.42
N GLY A 108 3.35 -2.43 -6.13
CA GLY A 108 3.74 -2.94 -4.80
C GLY A 108 3.99 -4.45 -4.83
N ASP A 109 2.95 -5.23 -5.04
CA ASP A 109 2.99 -6.69 -4.98
C ASP A 109 1.79 -7.34 -5.69
N ASN A 110 1.74 -8.68 -5.65
CA ASN A 110 0.63 -9.47 -6.19
C ASN A 110 -0.51 -9.73 -5.19
N GLY A 111 -0.49 -9.11 -4.00
CA GLY A 111 -1.51 -9.26 -2.95
C GLY A 111 -1.29 -10.44 -2.01
N PHE A 112 -0.48 -11.43 -2.36
CA PHE A 112 -0.17 -12.63 -1.55
C PHE A 112 -1.41 -13.34 -0.98
N ASN A 113 -2.49 -13.35 -1.74
CA ASN A 113 -3.78 -13.84 -1.28
C ASN A 113 -3.89 -15.35 -1.42
N ARG A 114 -4.37 -16.01 -0.36
CA ARG A 114 -4.70 -17.44 -0.33
C ARG A 114 -6.11 -17.62 0.24
N LEU A 115 -6.80 -18.62 -0.25
CA LEU A 115 -8.12 -19.00 0.25
C LEU A 115 -7.96 -19.91 1.49
N ILE A 116 -8.09 -19.32 2.64
CA ILE A 116 -7.98 -20.00 3.95
C ILE A 116 -9.38 -20.49 4.37
N VAL A 117 -9.43 -21.68 4.93
CA VAL A 117 -10.69 -22.37 5.27
C VAL A 117 -10.63 -23.00 6.64
N GLN A 118 -11.81 -23.34 7.21
CA GLN A 118 -11.89 -24.14 8.43
C GLN A 118 -11.29 -25.53 8.21
N PRO A 119 -10.76 -26.21 9.27
CA PRO A 119 -10.02 -27.45 9.14
C PRO A 119 -10.81 -28.61 8.51
N GLU A 120 -12.13 -28.63 8.63
CA GLU A 120 -13.02 -29.61 8.05
C GLU A 120 -13.23 -29.45 6.53
N ILE A 121 -12.99 -28.28 5.97
CA ILE A 121 -13.09 -27.97 4.55
C ILE A 121 -11.83 -28.48 3.84
N LYS A 122 -11.97 -29.41 2.91
CA LYS A 122 -10.84 -30.02 2.19
C LYS A 122 -10.85 -29.70 0.70
N THR A 123 -12.02 -29.39 0.17
CA THR A 123 -12.23 -29.08 -1.25
C THR A 123 -13.11 -27.83 -1.40
N TYR A 124 -13.10 -27.23 -2.57
CA TYR A 124 -14.02 -26.14 -2.88
C TYR A 124 -15.49 -26.55 -2.74
N ALA A 125 -15.83 -27.80 -3.10
CA ALA A 125 -17.20 -28.30 -3.02
C ALA A 125 -17.76 -28.30 -1.59
N ASP A 126 -16.91 -28.44 -0.56
CA ASP A 126 -17.30 -28.41 0.84
C ASP A 126 -17.80 -27.03 1.32
N LEU A 127 -17.56 -25.99 0.51
CA LEU A 127 -18.04 -24.61 0.78
C LEU A 127 -19.50 -24.42 0.37
N ARG A 128 -20.14 -25.40 -0.30
CA ARG A 128 -21.56 -25.32 -0.64
C ARG A 128 -22.44 -25.17 0.61
N GLY A 129 -23.31 -24.17 0.63
CA GLY A 129 -24.17 -23.84 1.78
C GLY A 129 -23.44 -23.26 2.98
N LYS A 130 -22.15 -22.90 2.84
CA LYS A 130 -21.36 -22.32 3.93
C LYS A 130 -21.30 -20.79 3.81
N THR A 131 -20.93 -20.13 4.93
CA THR A 131 -20.68 -18.70 4.97
C THR A 131 -19.20 -18.43 4.69
N VAL A 132 -18.91 -17.68 3.64
CA VAL A 132 -17.57 -17.13 3.37
C VAL A 132 -17.50 -15.68 3.84
N ILE A 133 -16.38 -15.26 4.41
CA ILE A 133 -16.24 -13.91 4.93
C ILE A 133 -15.31 -13.07 4.08
N VAL A 134 -15.68 -11.81 3.91
CA VAL A 134 -14.98 -10.84 3.04
C VAL A 134 -14.72 -9.53 3.78
N ASP A 135 -13.90 -8.66 3.19
CA ASP A 135 -13.76 -7.27 3.64
C ASP A 135 -15.09 -6.53 3.47
N ALA A 136 -15.49 -6.34 2.22
CA ALA A 136 -16.82 -5.98 1.77
C ALA A 136 -17.13 -6.75 0.47
N PRO A 137 -18.41 -6.88 0.06
CA PRO A 137 -18.78 -7.72 -1.09
C PRO A 137 -18.23 -7.24 -2.45
N ASP A 138 -17.82 -5.98 -2.54
CA ASP A 138 -17.35 -5.30 -3.76
C ASP A 138 -15.84 -4.97 -3.73
N THR A 139 -15.07 -5.72 -2.96
CA THR A 139 -13.62 -5.50 -2.82
C THR A 139 -12.79 -6.48 -3.65
N ALA A 140 -11.53 -6.08 -3.93
CA ALA A 140 -10.55 -6.86 -4.66
C ALA A 140 -10.46 -8.32 -4.20
N PHE A 141 -10.32 -8.54 -2.90
CA PHE A 141 -10.12 -9.88 -2.34
C PHE A 141 -11.40 -10.71 -2.36
N ALA A 142 -12.56 -10.07 -2.28
CA ALA A 142 -13.83 -10.73 -2.49
C ALA A 142 -13.96 -11.23 -3.94
N PHE A 143 -13.57 -10.42 -4.92
CA PHE A 143 -13.61 -10.83 -6.34
C PHE A 143 -12.68 -11.99 -6.65
N LEU A 144 -11.46 -11.99 -6.08
CA LEU A 144 -10.55 -13.13 -6.18
C LEU A 144 -11.22 -14.40 -5.65
N MET A 145 -11.82 -14.35 -4.47
CA MET A 145 -12.50 -15.50 -3.89
C MET A 145 -13.68 -15.95 -4.75
N TYR A 146 -14.54 -15.06 -5.18
CA TYR A 146 -15.70 -15.41 -6.01
C TYR A 146 -15.29 -16.07 -7.31
N GLU A 147 -14.21 -15.59 -7.95
CA GLU A 147 -13.72 -16.19 -9.19
C GLU A 147 -13.04 -17.54 -8.96
N MET A 148 -12.30 -17.72 -7.86
CA MET A 148 -11.75 -19.02 -7.46
C MET A 148 -12.87 -20.04 -7.22
N LEU A 149 -13.92 -19.64 -6.48
CA LEU A 149 -15.09 -20.49 -6.23
C LEU A 149 -15.81 -20.83 -7.53
N ARG A 150 -16.05 -19.85 -8.40
CA ARG A 150 -16.71 -20.04 -9.69
C ARG A 150 -15.97 -21.02 -10.61
N LYS A 151 -14.65 -20.89 -10.71
CA LYS A 151 -13.79 -21.82 -11.49
C LYS A 151 -13.84 -23.24 -10.94
N ASN A 152 -14.18 -23.41 -9.67
CA ASN A 152 -14.32 -24.71 -9.01
C ASN A 152 -15.80 -25.15 -8.85
N GLY A 153 -16.70 -24.61 -9.68
CA GLY A 153 -18.09 -25.09 -9.79
C GLY A 153 -19.05 -24.54 -8.73
N LEU A 154 -18.69 -23.48 -8.02
CA LEU A 154 -19.55 -22.81 -7.04
C LEU A 154 -20.00 -21.44 -7.57
N ASN A 155 -21.29 -21.27 -7.78
CA ASN A 155 -21.90 -19.99 -8.12
C ASN A 155 -22.18 -19.18 -6.85
N LYS A 156 -22.44 -17.88 -7.01
CA LYS A 156 -22.69 -16.98 -5.87
C LYS A 156 -23.92 -17.33 -5.04
N SER A 157 -24.85 -18.09 -5.60
CA SER A 157 -26.02 -18.67 -4.90
C SER A 157 -25.71 -19.91 -4.06
N ASP A 158 -24.53 -20.50 -4.20
CA ASP A 158 -24.15 -21.74 -3.54
C ASP A 158 -23.54 -21.53 -2.14
N TYR A 159 -23.29 -20.28 -1.74
CA TYR A 159 -22.71 -19.91 -0.44
C TYR A 159 -23.21 -18.54 0.01
N GLU A 160 -23.10 -18.27 1.29
CA GLU A 160 -23.40 -16.96 1.85
C GLU A 160 -22.16 -16.08 1.98
N VAL A 161 -22.32 -14.76 1.83
CA VAL A 161 -21.24 -13.78 1.96
C VAL A 161 -21.50 -12.87 3.15
N ARG A 162 -20.55 -12.82 4.10
CA ARG A 162 -20.62 -11.98 5.29
C ARG A 162 -19.46 -10.97 5.31
N PRO A 163 -19.74 -9.65 5.33
CA PRO A 163 -18.71 -8.62 5.52
C PRO A 163 -18.13 -8.66 6.93
N VAL A 164 -16.78 -8.54 7.05
CA VAL A 164 -16.05 -8.56 8.33
C VAL A 164 -14.95 -7.49 8.40
N GLY A 165 -14.50 -6.96 7.25
CA GLY A 165 -13.41 -5.99 7.19
C GLY A 165 -12.04 -6.60 6.89
N ALA A 166 -10.98 -5.95 7.35
CA ALA A 166 -9.58 -6.26 7.02
C ALA A 166 -9.17 -7.69 7.38
N SER A 167 -8.06 -8.19 6.79
CA SER A 167 -7.58 -9.57 6.94
C SER A 167 -7.39 -9.99 8.40
N PHE A 168 -6.89 -9.11 9.26
CA PHE A 168 -6.75 -9.43 10.68
C PHE A 168 -8.10 -9.70 11.36
N ARG A 169 -9.15 -8.93 11.02
CA ARG A 169 -10.51 -9.14 11.52
C ARG A 169 -11.10 -10.45 11.01
N ARG A 170 -10.87 -10.78 9.74
CA ARG A 170 -11.35 -12.04 9.15
C ARG A 170 -10.69 -13.25 9.79
N LEU A 171 -9.37 -13.21 10.02
CA LEU A 171 -8.68 -14.28 10.75
C LEU A 171 -9.24 -14.44 12.16
N ASP A 172 -9.38 -13.34 12.92
CA ASP A 172 -9.96 -13.39 14.26
C ASP A 172 -11.38 -13.95 14.27
N ALA A 173 -12.19 -13.60 13.25
CA ALA A 173 -13.53 -14.15 13.11
C ALA A 173 -13.52 -15.65 12.84
N MET A 174 -12.66 -16.15 11.96
CA MET A 174 -12.51 -17.58 11.67
C MET A 174 -12.07 -18.39 12.91
N LEU A 175 -11.17 -17.82 13.73
CA LEU A 175 -10.69 -18.48 14.94
C LEU A 175 -11.76 -18.56 16.05
N LYS A 176 -12.67 -17.57 16.10
CA LYS A 176 -13.75 -17.49 17.11
C LYS A 176 -15.04 -18.19 16.69
N ASP A 177 -15.31 -18.25 15.40
CA ASP A 177 -16.59 -18.69 14.84
C ASP A 177 -16.37 -19.63 13.65
N LYS A 178 -16.58 -20.92 13.88
CA LYS A 178 -16.45 -21.95 12.84
C LYS A 178 -17.44 -21.80 11.68
N SER A 179 -18.53 -21.04 11.86
CA SER A 179 -19.45 -20.73 10.76
C SER A 179 -18.81 -19.84 9.70
N ALA A 180 -17.76 -19.07 10.05
CA ALA A 180 -16.90 -18.38 9.10
C ALA A 180 -15.99 -19.40 8.37
N ALA A 181 -16.55 -20.08 7.36
CA ALA A 181 -15.96 -21.26 6.73
C ALA A 181 -14.74 -20.96 5.88
N ALA A 182 -14.67 -19.79 5.24
CA ALA A 182 -13.55 -19.40 4.37
C ALA A 182 -13.34 -17.90 4.31
N ALA A 183 -12.08 -17.49 4.06
CA ALA A 183 -11.70 -16.11 3.79
C ALA A 183 -10.46 -16.03 2.87
N MET A 184 -10.39 -15.00 2.02
CA MET A 184 -9.11 -14.61 1.42
C MET A 184 -8.28 -13.89 2.47
N LEU A 185 -7.08 -14.41 2.75
CA LEU A 185 -6.11 -13.77 3.64
C LEU A 185 -4.80 -13.52 2.91
N ASN A 186 -4.10 -12.46 3.31
CA ASN A 186 -2.75 -12.16 2.85
C ASN A 186 -1.70 -12.43 3.96
N MET A 187 -0.42 -12.32 3.61
CA MET A 187 0.68 -12.47 4.58
C MET A 187 0.71 -11.29 5.58
N PRO A 188 1.00 -11.55 6.88
CA PRO A 188 1.36 -12.82 7.48
C PRO A 188 0.17 -13.62 8.05
N PHE A 189 -1.08 -13.18 7.78
CA PHE A 189 -2.29 -13.80 8.38
C PHE A 189 -2.48 -15.24 7.91
N THR A 190 -2.00 -15.59 6.70
CA THR A 190 -1.98 -16.97 6.20
C THR A 190 -1.04 -17.85 7.02
N LEU A 191 0.13 -17.35 7.45
CA LEU A 191 1.04 -18.10 8.33
C LEU A 191 0.45 -18.29 9.73
N ARG A 192 -0.23 -17.27 10.25
CA ARG A 192 -0.94 -17.37 11.54
C ARG A 192 -2.10 -18.37 11.43
N ALA A 193 -2.87 -18.31 10.37
CA ALA A 193 -3.96 -19.25 10.12
C ALA A 193 -3.46 -20.70 10.09
N ALA A 194 -2.36 -20.98 9.40
CA ALA A 194 -1.74 -22.30 9.36
C ALA A 194 -1.24 -22.76 10.75
N ALA A 195 -0.66 -21.86 11.55
CA ALA A 195 -0.23 -22.16 12.93
C ALA A 195 -1.41 -22.50 13.85
N GLU A 196 -2.59 -21.95 13.58
CA GLU A 196 -3.84 -22.21 14.30
C GLU A 196 -4.64 -23.40 13.72
N GLY A 197 -4.06 -24.14 12.75
CA GLY A 197 -4.65 -25.35 12.19
C GLY A 197 -5.71 -25.14 11.11
N LEU A 198 -5.90 -23.91 10.60
CA LEU A 198 -6.77 -23.63 9.48
C LEU A 198 -6.22 -24.25 8.18
N GLY A 199 -7.11 -24.65 7.27
CA GLY A 199 -6.78 -25.20 5.96
C GLY A 199 -6.48 -24.10 4.92
N ASP A 200 -5.91 -24.52 3.79
CA ASP A 200 -5.54 -23.64 2.67
C ASP A 200 -5.92 -24.31 1.34
N LEU A 201 -6.83 -23.69 0.59
CA LEU A 201 -7.28 -24.19 -0.73
C LEU A 201 -6.51 -23.60 -1.91
N GLY A 202 -5.46 -22.81 -1.65
CA GLY A 202 -4.54 -22.36 -2.69
C GLY A 202 -4.41 -20.86 -2.86
N SER A 203 -3.45 -20.49 -3.71
CA SER A 203 -3.11 -19.10 -4.03
C SER A 203 -4.03 -18.54 -5.11
N ALA A 204 -4.43 -17.27 -4.96
CA ALA A 204 -5.18 -16.58 -5.99
C ALA A 204 -4.39 -16.41 -7.29
N VAL A 205 -3.08 -16.15 -7.21
CA VAL A 205 -2.22 -15.99 -8.39
C VAL A 205 -2.04 -17.30 -9.14
N GLU A 206 -1.86 -18.42 -8.44
CA GLU A 206 -1.81 -19.77 -9.05
C GLU A 206 -3.13 -20.13 -9.75
N ALA A 207 -4.27 -19.76 -9.14
CA ALA A 207 -5.59 -20.10 -9.67
C ALA A 207 -6.06 -19.18 -10.83
N LEU A 208 -5.68 -17.91 -10.79
CA LEU A 208 -6.25 -16.87 -11.64
C LEU A 208 -5.24 -16.18 -12.57
N GLY A 209 -3.92 -16.42 -12.39
CA GLY A 209 -2.84 -15.80 -13.15
C GLY A 209 -2.32 -14.49 -12.51
N PRO A 210 -1.46 -13.74 -13.22
CA PRO A 210 -0.85 -12.52 -12.72
C PRO A 210 -1.88 -11.55 -12.13
N TYR A 211 -1.53 -10.90 -11.04
CA TYR A 211 -2.43 -9.98 -10.34
C TYR A 211 -1.64 -8.79 -9.77
N GLN A 212 -2.08 -7.57 -10.06
CA GLN A 212 -1.58 -6.40 -9.35
C GLN A 212 -2.36 -6.27 -8.05
N GLY A 213 -1.77 -6.70 -6.97
CA GLY A 213 -2.39 -6.67 -5.64
C GLY A 213 -2.40 -5.27 -5.08
N THR A 214 -1.35 -4.91 -4.33
CA THR A 214 -1.25 -3.56 -3.78
C THR A 214 -0.53 -2.61 -4.72
N GLY A 215 -0.84 -1.33 -4.56
CA GLY A 215 -0.19 -0.21 -5.22
C GLY A 215 -0.48 1.09 -4.49
N ALA A 216 0.29 2.13 -4.82
CA ALA A 216 0.01 3.47 -4.31
C ALA A 216 -0.95 4.21 -5.23
N PHE A 217 -1.96 4.85 -4.65
CA PHE A 217 -2.87 5.71 -5.39
C PHE A 217 -3.23 6.96 -4.60
N VAL A 218 -3.58 8.00 -5.33
CA VAL A 218 -3.77 9.38 -4.84
C VAL A 218 -4.91 10.06 -5.58
N LEU A 219 -5.45 11.15 -5.04
CA LEU A 219 -6.28 12.07 -5.83
C LEU A 219 -5.40 12.76 -6.88
N ARG A 220 -5.82 12.81 -8.17
CA ARG A 220 -5.05 13.47 -9.24
C ARG A 220 -4.82 14.94 -8.94
N GLN A 221 -5.84 15.65 -8.44
CA GLN A 221 -5.75 17.05 -8.07
C GLN A 221 -4.67 17.28 -6.98
N TRP A 222 -4.62 16.41 -5.95
CA TRP A 222 -3.59 16.50 -4.93
C TRP A 222 -2.19 16.27 -5.52
N ALA A 223 -2.03 15.22 -6.34
CA ALA A 223 -0.75 14.90 -6.97
C ALA A 223 -0.24 16.02 -7.88
N ALA A 224 -1.13 16.66 -8.66
CA ALA A 224 -0.78 17.79 -9.51
C ALA A 224 -0.25 18.98 -8.71
N GLY A 225 -0.87 19.31 -7.58
CA GLY A 225 -0.45 20.40 -6.69
C GLY A 225 0.76 20.04 -5.81
N ASN A 226 1.13 18.76 -5.68
CA ASN A 226 2.16 18.27 -4.76
C ASN A 226 3.15 17.31 -5.44
N SER A 227 3.44 17.51 -6.74
CA SER A 227 4.24 16.61 -7.56
C SER A 227 5.61 16.31 -6.94
N ASP A 228 6.31 17.34 -6.44
CA ASP A 228 7.61 17.19 -5.79
C ASP A 228 7.51 16.35 -4.50
N VAL A 229 6.49 16.60 -3.69
CA VAL A 229 6.24 15.85 -2.45
C VAL A 229 5.99 14.37 -2.76
N LEU A 230 5.17 14.07 -3.77
CA LEU A 230 4.86 12.71 -4.19
C LEU A 230 6.12 11.98 -4.71
N VAL A 231 6.93 12.65 -5.53
CA VAL A 231 8.20 12.09 -6.04
C VAL A 231 9.16 11.78 -4.89
N ARG A 232 9.37 12.71 -3.96
CA ARG A 232 10.24 12.50 -2.78
C ARG A 232 9.73 11.35 -1.89
N TYR A 233 8.41 11.25 -1.73
CA TYR A 233 7.79 10.14 -1.03
C TYR A 233 8.09 8.79 -1.70
N MET A 234 7.88 8.70 -3.01
CA MET A 234 8.14 7.47 -3.78
C MET A 234 9.61 7.07 -3.75
N GLN A 235 10.52 8.02 -3.81
CA GLN A 235 11.96 7.77 -3.64
C GLN A 235 12.27 7.13 -2.28
N ALA A 236 11.77 7.74 -1.19
CA ALA A 236 11.97 7.20 0.15
C ALA A 236 11.38 5.78 0.30
N TYR A 237 10.19 5.56 -0.28
CA TYR A 237 9.53 4.26 -0.28
C TYR A 237 10.37 3.20 -1.02
N ILE A 238 10.86 3.52 -2.21
CA ILE A 238 11.69 2.61 -3.03
C ILE A 238 13.02 2.31 -2.33
N GLU A 239 13.66 3.30 -1.70
CA GLU A 239 14.85 3.05 -0.86
C GLU A 239 14.54 2.14 0.31
N GLY A 240 13.40 2.36 0.98
CA GLY A 240 12.93 1.49 2.05
C GLY A 240 12.69 0.05 1.58
N LEU A 241 12.11 -0.11 0.38
CA LEU A 241 11.95 -1.43 -0.24
C LEU A 241 13.31 -2.10 -0.51
N ARG A 242 14.22 -1.40 -1.19
CA ARG A 242 15.55 -1.90 -1.51
C ARG A 242 16.31 -2.32 -0.25
N TRP A 243 16.26 -1.47 0.78
CA TRP A 243 16.88 -1.75 2.08
C TRP A 243 16.24 -2.96 2.77
N GLY A 244 14.91 -3.03 2.78
CA GLY A 244 14.15 -4.06 3.50
C GLY A 244 14.35 -5.47 2.93
N VAL A 245 14.57 -5.59 1.62
CA VAL A 245 14.80 -6.89 0.96
C VAL A 245 16.28 -7.22 0.76
N ASP A 246 17.20 -6.32 1.11
CA ASP A 246 18.65 -6.58 1.03
C ASP A 246 19.04 -7.61 2.10
N PRO A 247 19.68 -8.73 1.71
CA PRO A 247 20.13 -9.75 2.65
C PRO A 247 21.04 -9.23 3.78
N LYS A 248 21.77 -8.12 3.54
CA LYS A 248 22.63 -7.48 4.54
C LYS A 248 21.86 -6.92 5.73
N ASN A 249 20.60 -6.54 5.51
CA ASN A 249 19.73 -5.92 6.49
C ASN A 249 18.73 -6.91 7.12
N ARG A 250 18.91 -8.22 6.86
CA ARG A 250 17.94 -9.27 7.22
C ARG A 250 17.52 -9.23 8.69
N ALA A 251 18.44 -9.07 9.62
CA ALA A 251 18.14 -9.05 11.05
C ALA A 251 17.24 -7.86 11.42
N ASP A 252 17.62 -6.67 10.95
CA ASP A 252 16.86 -5.44 11.22
C ASP A 252 15.49 -5.44 10.51
N ALA A 253 15.42 -5.90 9.27
CA ALA A 253 14.18 -6.04 8.52
C ALA A 253 13.22 -7.06 9.19
N THR A 254 13.75 -8.18 9.72
CA THR A 254 12.97 -9.13 10.53
C THR A 254 12.41 -8.46 11.77
N LYS A 255 13.23 -7.65 12.48
CA LYS A 255 12.80 -6.91 13.66
C LYS A 255 11.66 -5.93 13.35
N LEU A 256 11.67 -5.27 12.19
CA LEU A 256 10.55 -4.41 11.77
C LEU A 256 9.23 -5.18 11.72
N TYR A 257 9.22 -6.42 11.22
CA TYR A 257 8.01 -7.24 11.21
C TYR A 257 7.60 -7.72 12.62
N ILE A 258 8.56 -8.07 13.49
CA ILE A 258 8.27 -8.42 14.89
C ILE A 258 7.53 -7.25 15.54
N ASP A 259 8.08 -6.04 15.44
CA ASP A 259 7.58 -4.86 16.13
C ASP A 259 6.22 -4.39 15.55
N ALA A 260 6.10 -4.32 14.22
CA ALA A 260 4.91 -3.77 13.56
C ALA A 260 3.73 -4.74 13.48
N LEU A 261 4.01 -6.04 13.27
CA LEU A 261 2.98 -7.05 13.06
C LEU A 261 2.78 -7.96 14.29
N LYS A 262 3.53 -7.72 15.36
CA LYS A 262 3.51 -8.52 16.62
C LYS A 262 3.72 -10.01 16.34
N LEU A 263 4.70 -10.32 15.46
CA LEU A 263 5.08 -11.67 15.12
C LEU A 263 6.16 -12.18 16.07
N ASN A 264 6.22 -13.50 16.30
CA ASN A 264 7.43 -14.12 16.83
C ASN A 264 8.53 -14.15 15.77
N GLU A 265 9.76 -14.39 16.19
CA GLU A 265 10.94 -14.35 15.31
C GLU A 265 10.84 -15.33 14.12
N ALA A 266 10.35 -16.55 14.37
CA ALA A 266 10.22 -17.56 13.32
C ALA A 266 9.21 -17.12 12.23
N MET A 267 8.06 -16.58 12.63
CA MET A 267 7.06 -16.05 11.68
C MET A 267 7.58 -14.80 10.95
N ALA A 268 8.26 -13.89 11.64
CA ALA A 268 8.84 -12.70 11.04
C ALA A 268 9.91 -13.05 10.00
N THR A 269 10.80 -13.98 10.33
CA THR A 269 11.83 -14.49 9.41
C THR A 269 11.22 -15.12 8.16
N ARG A 270 10.19 -15.95 8.34
CA ARG A 270 9.47 -16.56 7.22
C ARG A 270 8.74 -15.52 6.37
N THR A 271 8.11 -14.53 7.00
CA THR A 271 7.45 -13.43 6.32
C THR A 271 8.45 -12.63 5.47
N LEU A 272 9.62 -12.31 6.02
CA LEU A 272 10.67 -11.61 5.30
C LEU A 272 11.23 -12.43 4.14
N ALA A 273 11.40 -13.74 4.31
CA ALA A 273 11.84 -14.62 3.23
C ALA A 273 10.88 -14.61 2.04
N ILE A 274 9.56 -14.58 2.31
CA ILE A 274 8.53 -14.47 1.28
C ILE A 274 8.55 -13.06 0.65
N ALA A 275 8.63 -12.00 1.46
CA ALA A 275 8.68 -10.62 0.97
C ALA A 275 9.88 -10.36 0.06
N SER A 276 11.01 -11.02 0.33
CA SER A 276 12.26 -10.87 -0.41
C SER A 276 12.40 -11.84 -1.59
N HIS A 277 11.38 -12.69 -1.85
CA HIS A 277 11.45 -13.62 -2.98
C HIS A 277 11.46 -12.85 -4.32
N PRO A 278 12.39 -13.16 -5.25
CA PRO A 278 12.62 -12.32 -6.42
C PRO A 278 11.45 -12.25 -7.41
N THR A 279 10.62 -13.29 -7.47
CA THR A 279 9.45 -13.37 -8.39
C THR A 279 8.12 -13.26 -7.67
N ASP A 280 8.01 -13.85 -6.47
CA ASP A 280 6.74 -13.98 -5.76
C ASP A 280 6.68 -13.07 -4.52
N GLY A 281 7.70 -12.26 -4.30
CA GLY A 281 7.80 -11.31 -3.19
C GLY A 281 7.27 -9.91 -3.53
N LEU A 282 7.77 -8.92 -2.81
CA LEU A 282 7.52 -7.52 -3.12
C LEU A 282 8.11 -7.17 -4.49
N THR A 283 7.33 -6.51 -5.31
CA THR A 283 7.76 -6.17 -6.68
C THR A 283 8.96 -5.22 -6.64
N ARG A 284 10.02 -5.60 -7.34
CA ARG A 284 11.25 -4.80 -7.40
C ARG A 284 10.94 -3.35 -7.74
N ASP A 285 11.53 -2.44 -6.96
CA ASP A 285 11.34 -0.98 -7.08
C ASP A 285 9.87 -0.53 -7.03
N ALA A 286 8.98 -1.36 -6.50
CA ALA A 286 7.53 -1.11 -6.48
C ALA A 286 6.94 -0.87 -7.88
N ARG A 287 7.45 -1.57 -8.89
CA ARG A 287 6.97 -1.47 -10.26
C ARG A 287 5.54 -2.01 -10.38
N LEU A 288 4.72 -1.31 -11.14
CA LEU A 288 3.38 -1.80 -11.48
C LEU A 288 3.49 -2.95 -12.48
N ASP A 289 2.70 -4.02 -12.25
CA ASP A 289 2.53 -5.13 -13.19
C ASP A 289 1.38 -4.83 -14.15
N PRO A 290 1.65 -4.56 -15.45
CA PRO A 290 0.60 -4.21 -16.40
C PRO A 290 -0.37 -5.36 -16.69
N ASP A 291 0.10 -6.61 -16.74
CA ASP A 291 -0.74 -7.79 -16.99
C ASP A 291 -1.57 -8.11 -15.74
N GLY A 292 -0.95 -8.02 -14.57
CA GLY A 292 -1.66 -8.14 -13.30
C GLY A 292 -2.75 -7.08 -13.15
N PHE A 293 -2.52 -5.82 -13.54
CA PHE A 293 -3.54 -4.79 -13.50
C PHE A 293 -4.67 -5.01 -14.52
N LYS A 294 -4.35 -5.52 -15.71
CA LYS A 294 -5.34 -5.92 -16.70
C LYS A 294 -6.27 -7.00 -16.16
N ASN A 295 -5.72 -7.96 -15.41
CA ASN A 295 -6.53 -8.99 -14.75
C ASN A 295 -7.41 -8.42 -13.62
N VAL A 296 -6.96 -7.42 -12.87
CA VAL A 296 -7.80 -6.69 -11.89
C VAL A 296 -9.05 -6.12 -12.59
N LEU A 297 -8.86 -5.44 -13.71
CA LEU A 297 -9.98 -4.88 -14.50
C LEU A 297 -10.87 -5.99 -15.07
N GLY A 298 -10.29 -7.08 -15.57
CA GLY A 298 -11.02 -8.24 -16.07
C GLY A 298 -11.89 -8.91 -15.01
N LEU A 299 -11.35 -9.09 -13.79
CA LEU A 299 -12.12 -9.65 -12.66
C LEU A 299 -13.31 -8.76 -12.31
N ARG A 300 -13.11 -7.44 -12.24
CA ARG A 300 -14.20 -6.50 -11.99
C ARG A 300 -15.26 -6.55 -13.07
N ALA A 301 -14.86 -6.59 -14.35
CA ALA A 301 -15.79 -6.73 -15.48
C ALA A 301 -16.61 -8.03 -15.40
N ASN A 302 -15.97 -9.14 -15.05
CA ASN A 302 -16.59 -10.45 -15.00
C ASN A 302 -17.48 -10.65 -13.77
N VAL A 303 -17.00 -10.30 -12.58
CA VAL A 303 -17.69 -10.52 -11.30
C VAL A 303 -18.81 -9.52 -11.08
N MET A 304 -18.55 -8.23 -11.35
CA MET A 304 -19.51 -7.13 -11.16
C MET A 304 -20.36 -6.85 -12.38
N LYS A 305 -20.08 -7.51 -13.53
CA LYS A 305 -20.70 -7.19 -14.82
C LYS A 305 -20.57 -5.72 -15.20
N GLN A 306 -19.51 -5.09 -14.71
CA GLN A 306 -19.24 -3.70 -14.96
C GLN A 306 -18.83 -3.51 -16.44
N TRP A 307 -19.09 -2.35 -17.03
CA TRP A 307 -18.73 -1.98 -18.40
C TRP A 307 -19.30 -2.91 -19.49
N ALA A 308 -20.43 -3.56 -19.24
CA ALA A 308 -21.02 -4.54 -20.17
C ALA A 308 -20.03 -5.64 -20.61
N GLY A 309 -19.07 -5.98 -19.72
CA GLY A 309 -18.05 -7.03 -19.96
C GLY A 309 -16.79 -6.55 -20.68
N SER A 310 -16.68 -5.28 -21.07
CA SER A 310 -15.47 -4.71 -21.72
C SER A 310 -14.80 -3.68 -20.84
N ALA A 311 -13.73 -4.09 -20.14
CA ALA A 311 -13.00 -3.20 -19.23
C ALA A 311 -12.33 -2.03 -19.97
N PRO A 312 -12.30 -0.83 -19.38
CA PRO A 312 -11.55 0.29 -19.94
C PRO A 312 -10.06 0.03 -20.04
N ALA A 313 -9.37 0.80 -20.87
CA ALA A 313 -7.93 0.72 -20.98
C ALA A 313 -7.26 1.06 -19.62
N PRO A 314 -6.21 0.31 -19.19
CA PRO A 314 -5.49 0.56 -17.95
C PRO A 314 -5.03 2.02 -17.76
N ALA A 315 -4.64 2.68 -18.84
CA ALA A 315 -4.19 4.09 -18.85
C ALA A 315 -5.20 5.07 -18.22
N LYS A 316 -6.50 4.74 -18.19
CA LYS A 316 -7.50 5.54 -17.50
C LYS A 316 -7.20 5.77 -16.03
N TYR A 317 -6.61 4.78 -15.37
CA TYR A 317 -6.41 4.75 -13.92
C TYR A 317 -4.96 5.03 -13.51
N LEU A 318 -4.02 4.98 -14.45
CA LEU A 318 -2.59 5.03 -14.18
C LEU A 318 -2.01 6.43 -14.44
N ASP A 319 -1.03 6.82 -13.63
CA ASP A 319 -0.10 7.90 -13.94
C ASP A 319 1.32 7.52 -13.49
N GLY A 320 2.07 6.93 -14.42
CA GLY A 320 3.45 6.50 -14.20
C GLY A 320 4.49 7.63 -14.27
N SER A 321 4.08 8.88 -14.56
CA SER A 321 5.02 9.99 -14.73
C SER A 321 5.77 10.31 -13.44
N TYR A 322 5.09 10.25 -12.29
CA TYR A 322 5.70 10.44 -10.97
C TYR A 322 6.70 9.34 -10.64
N TYR A 323 6.35 8.09 -10.95
CA TYR A 323 7.23 6.93 -10.76
C TYR A 323 8.50 7.04 -11.58
N THR A 324 8.38 7.40 -12.85
CA THR A 324 9.53 7.63 -13.73
C THR A 324 10.46 8.70 -13.17
N LYS A 325 9.91 9.83 -12.70
CA LYS A 325 10.69 10.90 -12.05
C LYS A 325 11.37 10.42 -10.76
N ALA A 326 10.66 9.62 -9.96
CA ALA A 326 11.22 9.08 -8.72
C ALA A 326 12.42 8.17 -8.99
N LEU A 327 12.32 7.25 -9.96
CA LEU A 327 13.42 6.36 -10.33
C LEU A 327 14.64 7.11 -10.91
N ALA A 328 14.40 8.16 -11.68
CA ALA A 328 15.48 8.96 -12.26
C ALA A 328 16.32 9.72 -11.21
N GLY A 329 15.81 9.91 -10.01
CA GLY A 329 16.50 10.57 -8.90
C GLY A 329 17.04 9.61 -7.82
N LEU A 330 17.08 8.29 -8.07
CA LEU A 330 17.63 7.24 -7.23
C LEU A 330 18.90 6.62 -7.82
#